data_be30c350f75bab5e7494710720c9e706
#
_entry.id   be30c350f75bab5e7494710720c9e706
#
_cell.length_a   1.000
_cell.length_b   1.000
_cell.length_c   1.000
_cell.angle_alpha   90.00
_cell.angle_beta   90.00
_cell.angle_gamma   90.00
#
_symmetry.space_group_name_H-M   'P 1'
#
loop_
_entity.id
_entity.type
_entity.pdbx_description
1 polymer ?
#
loop_
_entity_poly.entity_id
_entity_poly.type
_entity_poly.pdbx_seq_one_letter_code
_entity_poly.pdbx_strand_id
1 'polypeptide(L)'
;MRRCRWSAGESGNRKRLTVTGKIKKKEREEAMETETTGENSRIMEKQRAFFESGKTFDLAFRRAALVRLERAVAAHEKEICEALYQDLGKSETEGYMCEVGLTLGEIREMRKKLRRWSRTKRVGAGLANFPAKGYIVQEPYGVALIMSPWNYPFMLTIEPLAGAIAAGNCCVIKPSAYSPATSAVIARLIREIFPEGYVTVIEGGRKENAELLEQKFDYIFFTGSVSVGKLVMQKAAAHLTPVSLELGGKSPCIVDRTAKISLAARRIVFGKFLNCGQTCVAPDYVLVEECVKDEFLKELIRWTKKMYGSALENPDYGRIVNRKHFERIKGLIDSRHLVWGGEVKEETLQIAPAILYPVSETDACMQEEIFGPILPVLPVKNMEEARAFVKSRPHPLACYVFTASKKTERMFLKETAFGGGCVNDTIMHLTPSGLPFGGVGSSGMGAYHGKKSFETFSHAKSVLKKSTLLDVTARYQPYTGWKRRLIRAIGNR
;
A
#
# COMPACT_ATOMS: atom_id res chain seq x y z
N MET A 1 18.64 41.23 -71.79
CA MET A 1 18.19 39.87 -72.18
C MET A 1 18.93 38.88 -71.25
N ARG A 2 18.24 38.27 -70.31
CA ARG A 2 18.53 36.96 -69.72
C ARG A 2 17.31 36.56 -68.90
N ARG A 3 16.65 35.47 -69.29
CA ARG A 3 15.46 34.91 -68.70
C ARG A 3 15.82 34.16 -67.45
N CYS A 4 15.16 34.43 -66.32
CA CYS A 4 15.10 33.55 -65.11
C CYS A 4 13.94 32.57 -65.27
N ARG A 5 14.22 31.26 -65.27
CA ARG A 5 13.25 30.18 -65.18
C ARG A 5 12.93 29.94 -63.71
N TRP A 6 11.66 29.94 -63.37
CA TRP A 6 11.13 29.46 -62.08
C TRP A 6 10.93 27.93 -62.16
N SER A 7 11.54 27.19 -61.27
CA SER A 7 11.19 25.78 -61.01
C SER A 7 10.26 25.73 -59.80
N ALA A 8 8.97 25.52 -60.06
CA ALA A 8 7.97 25.20 -59.03
C ALA A 8 7.81 23.69 -58.97
N GLY A 9 7.74 23.16 -57.75
CA GLY A 9 7.12 21.86 -57.52
C GLY A 9 8.02 20.84 -56.85
N GLU A 10 7.85 20.69 -55.50
CA GLU A 10 7.92 19.38 -54.78
C GLU A 10 7.75 19.50 -53.27
N SER A 11 7.39 20.67 -52.71
CA SER A 11 7.22 20.80 -51.24
C SER A 11 5.79 20.60 -50.69
N GLY A 12 4.79 20.48 -51.57
CA GLY A 12 3.37 20.39 -51.19
C GLY A 12 2.91 19.00 -50.72
N ASN A 13 3.56 17.93 -51.17
CA ASN A 13 3.05 16.56 -50.97
C ASN A 13 3.54 15.91 -49.65
N ARG A 14 4.70 16.28 -49.11
CA ARG A 14 5.19 15.76 -47.81
C ARG A 14 4.46 16.35 -46.62
N LYS A 15 3.98 17.60 -46.67
CA LYS A 15 3.20 18.21 -45.58
C LYS A 15 1.76 17.66 -45.47
N ARG A 16 1.13 17.32 -46.62
CA ARG A 16 -0.21 16.69 -46.62
C ARG A 16 -0.22 15.27 -46.05
N LEU A 17 0.78 14.44 -46.34
CA LEU A 17 0.91 13.08 -45.79
C LEU A 17 1.16 13.04 -44.28
N THR A 18 1.89 14.01 -43.73
CA THR A 18 2.14 14.12 -42.27
C THR A 18 0.93 14.62 -41.49
N VAL A 19 0.10 15.49 -42.08
CA VAL A 19 -1.13 16.01 -41.47
C VAL A 19 -2.20 14.91 -41.44
N THR A 20 -2.41 14.19 -42.54
CA THR A 20 -3.39 13.08 -42.64
C THR A 20 -3.02 11.91 -41.72
N GLY A 21 -1.72 11.62 -41.55
CA GLY A 21 -1.25 10.61 -40.58
C GLY A 21 -1.52 11.00 -39.12
N LYS A 22 -1.35 12.28 -38.77
CA LYS A 22 -1.64 12.80 -37.44
C LYS A 22 -3.14 12.82 -37.14
N ILE A 23 -3.98 13.18 -38.12
CA ILE A 23 -5.45 13.18 -37.98
C ILE A 23 -5.94 11.74 -37.78
N LYS A 24 -5.53 10.77 -38.62
CA LYS A 24 -5.91 9.36 -38.48
C LYS A 24 -5.42 8.73 -37.17
N LYS A 25 -4.28 9.17 -36.63
CA LYS A 25 -3.79 8.72 -35.34
C LYS A 25 -4.66 9.27 -34.20
N LYS A 26 -5.03 10.56 -34.28
CA LYS A 26 -5.92 11.21 -33.29
C LYS A 26 -7.33 10.62 -33.31
N GLU A 27 -7.90 10.39 -34.49
CA GLU A 27 -9.20 9.73 -34.64
C GLU A 27 -9.19 8.27 -34.10
N ARG A 28 -8.10 7.53 -34.28
CA ARG A 28 -7.94 6.20 -33.68
C ARG A 28 -7.79 6.26 -32.17
N GLU A 29 -7.05 7.24 -31.64
CA GLU A 29 -6.90 7.47 -30.21
C GLU A 29 -8.24 7.86 -29.57
N GLU A 30 -9.01 8.77 -30.21
CA GLU A 30 -10.36 9.17 -29.76
C GLU A 30 -11.38 8.00 -29.85
N ALA A 31 -11.33 7.18 -30.90
CA ALA A 31 -12.16 5.99 -31.02
C ALA A 31 -11.83 4.93 -29.98
N MET A 32 -10.54 4.67 -29.71
CA MET A 32 -10.12 3.79 -28.63
C MET A 32 -10.51 4.34 -27.24
N GLU A 33 -10.45 5.66 -27.01
CA GLU A 33 -10.90 6.27 -25.76
C GLU A 33 -12.41 6.08 -25.54
N THR A 34 -13.20 6.26 -26.57
CA THR A 34 -14.66 6.08 -26.50
C THR A 34 -15.03 4.61 -26.25
N GLU A 35 -14.33 3.68 -26.88
CA GLU A 35 -14.54 2.24 -26.71
C GLU A 35 -14.17 1.75 -25.31
N THR A 36 -13.02 2.18 -24.75
CA THR A 36 -12.53 1.83 -23.42
C THR A 36 -13.42 2.45 -22.32
N THR A 37 -13.88 3.67 -22.50
CA THR A 37 -14.82 4.32 -21.56
C THR A 37 -16.15 3.56 -21.51
N GLY A 38 -16.62 3.04 -22.65
CA GLY A 38 -17.82 2.20 -22.72
C GLY A 38 -17.65 0.85 -22.04
N GLU A 39 -16.45 0.24 -22.12
CA GLU A 39 -16.16 -1.03 -21.47
C GLU A 39 -16.10 -0.90 -19.94
N ASN A 40 -15.42 0.12 -19.42
CA ASN A 40 -15.37 0.36 -17.96
C ASN A 40 -16.76 0.64 -17.37
N SER A 41 -17.60 1.41 -18.08
CA SER A 41 -18.99 1.64 -17.66
C SER A 41 -19.80 0.36 -17.62
N ARG A 42 -19.66 -0.51 -18.63
CA ARG A 42 -20.33 -1.83 -18.68
C ARG A 42 -19.87 -2.75 -17.55
N ILE A 43 -18.57 -2.75 -17.21
CA ILE A 43 -18.05 -3.48 -16.06
C ILE A 43 -18.71 -2.97 -14.77
N MET A 44 -18.78 -1.64 -14.58
CA MET A 44 -19.40 -1.05 -13.40
C MET A 44 -20.89 -1.41 -13.29
N GLU A 45 -21.64 -1.41 -14.38
CA GLU A 45 -23.04 -1.87 -14.40
C GLU A 45 -23.19 -3.33 -13.95
N LYS A 46 -22.34 -4.23 -14.47
CA LYS A 46 -22.34 -5.64 -14.05
C LYS A 46 -21.99 -5.80 -12.56
N GLN A 47 -21.00 -5.07 -12.08
CA GLN A 47 -20.59 -5.09 -10.67
C GLN A 47 -21.73 -4.62 -9.76
N ARG A 48 -22.42 -3.52 -10.12
CA ARG A 48 -23.56 -2.99 -9.36
C ARG A 48 -24.74 -3.96 -9.37
N ALA A 49 -25.10 -4.49 -10.53
CA ALA A 49 -26.17 -5.49 -10.64
C ALA A 49 -25.88 -6.75 -9.81
N PHE A 50 -24.62 -7.21 -9.77
CA PHE A 50 -24.23 -8.33 -8.93
C PHE A 50 -24.36 -8.01 -7.44
N PHE A 51 -23.90 -6.82 -7.02
CA PHE A 51 -24.02 -6.38 -5.63
C PHE A 51 -25.48 -6.24 -5.22
N GLU A 52 -26.32 -5.59 -6.03
CA GLU A 52 -27.76 -5.41 -5.80
C GLU A 52 -28.55 -6.73 -5.77
N SER A 53 -28.03 -7.81 -6.36
CA SER A 53 -28.61 -9.15 -6.22
C SER A 53 -28.63 -9.68 -4.77
N GLY A 54 -27.88 -9.05 -3.87
CA GLY A 54 -27.78 -9.46 -2.45
C GLY A 54 -26.92 -10.68 -2.17
N LYS A 55 -26.38 -11.36 -3.19
CA LYS A 55 -25.56 -12.58 -3.02
C LYS A 55 -24.37 -12.39 -2.10
N THR A 56 -23.72 -11.21 -2.15
CA THR A 56 -22.55 -10.90 -1.34
C THR A 56 -22.85 -10.69 0.15
N PHE A 57 -24.13 -10.53 0.54
CA PHE A 57 -24.51 -10.42 1.95
C PHE A 57 -24.51 -11.78 2.66
N ASP A 58 -24.61 -12.89 1.91
CA ASP A 58 -24.57 -14.22 2.49
C ASP A 58 -23.14 -14.59 2.95
N LEU A 59 -23.00 -14.98 4.21
CA LEU A 59 -21.73 -15.41 4.78
C LEU A 59 -21.20 -16.71 4.19
N ALA A 60 -22.08 -17.61 3.76
CA ALA A 60 -21.68 -18.86 3.10
C ALA A 60 -21.05 -18.56 1.74
N PHE A 61 -21.64 -17.62 0.97
CA PHE A 61 -21.10 -17.15 -0.30
C PHE A 61 -19.70 -16.53 -0.12
N ARG A 62 -19.53 -15.59 0.82
CA ARG A 62 -18.23 -14.95 1.11
C ARG A 62 -17.18 -15.99 1.51
N ARG A 63 -17.55 -16.92 2.40
CA ARG A 63 -16.66 -17.99 2.84
C ARG A 63 -16.23 -18.89 1.68
N ALA A 64 -17.16 -19.26 0.81
CA ALA A 64 -16.88 -20.06 -0.39
C ALA A 64 -15.96 -19.30 -1.36
N ALA A 65 -16.15 -17.99 -1.52
CA ALA A 65 -15.26 -17.14 -2.33
C ALA A 65 -13.83 -17.10 -1.76
N LEU A 66 -13.65 -16.93 -0.45
CA LEU A 66 -12.34 -16.99 0.20
C LEU A 66 -11.67 -18.36 0.07
N VAL A 67 -12.44 -19.46 0.14
CA VAL A 67 -11.92 -20.83 -0.08
C VAL A 67 -11.44 -21.00 -1.53
N ARG A 68 -12.19 -20.50 -2.51
CA ARG A 68 -11.78 -20.55 -3.92
C ARG A 68 -10.49 -19.77 -4.14
N LEU A 69 -10.41 -18.55 -3.59
CA LEU A 69 -9.22 -17.71 -3.68
C LEU A 69 -7.99 -18.40 -3.03
N GLU A 70 -8.15 -18.96 -1.81
CA GLU A 70 -7.08 -19.69 -1.12
C GLU A 70 -6.56 -20.87 -1.96
N ARG A 71 -7.49 -21.67 -2.51
CA ARG A 71 -7.13 -22.85 -3.35
C ARG A 71 -6.43 -22.44 -4.64
N ALA A 72 -6.92 -21.40 -5.30
CA ALA A 72 -6.32 -20.90 -6.52
C ALA A 72 -4.91 -20.37 -6.30
N VAL A 73 -4.69 -19.56 -5.24
CA VAL A 73 -3.35 -19.08 -4.88
C VAL A 73 -2.40 -20.24 -4.59
N ALA A 74 -2.84 -21.25 -3.82
CA ALA A 74 -2.02 -22.42 -3.50
C ALA A 74 -1.72 -23.29 -4.73
N ALA A 75 -2.68 -23.42 -5.65
CA ALA A 75 -2.49 -24.23 -6.86
C ALA A 75 -1.56 -23.57 -7.91
N HIS A 76 -1.50 -22.23 -7.90
CA HIS A 76 -0.68 -21.46 -8.85
C HIS A 76 0.61 -20.88 -8.22
N GLU A 77 1.01 -21.36 -7.03
CA GLU A 77 2.18 -20.88 -6.30
C GLU A 77 3.43 -20.75 -7.16
N LYS A 78 3.77 -21.82 -7.87
CA LYS A 78 4.96 -21.85 -8.75
C LYS A 78 4.88 -20.79 -9.86
N GLU A 79 3.75 -20.68 -10.52
CA GLU A 79 3.55 -19.70 -11.59
C GLU A 79 3.60 -18.25 -11.09
N ILE A 80 3.04 -18.01 -9.90
CA ILE A 80 3.14 -16.70 -9.23
C ILE A 80 4.60 -16.36 -8.95
N CYS A 81 5.38 -17.30 -8.39
CA CYS A 81 6.81 -17.11 -8.13
C CYS A 81 7.62 -16.89 -9.42
N GLU A 82 7.30 -17.62 -10.50
CA GLU A 82 7.91 -17.41 -11.81
C GLU A 82 7.63 -16.01 -12.38
N ALA A 83 6.39 -15.51 -12.25
CA ALA A 83 6.02 -14.16 -12.67
C ALA A 83 6.74 -13.07 -11.84
N LEU A 84 6.87 -13.27 -10.52
CA LEU A 84 7.62 -12.37 -9.62
C LEU A 84 9.11 -12.34 -9.98
N TYR A 85 9.68 -13.48 -10.38
CA TYR A 85 11.04 -13.54 -10.91
C TYR A 85 11.18 -12.78 -12.23
N GLN A 86 10.22 -12.94 -13.15
CA GLN A 86 10.21 -12.22 -14.44
C GLN A 86 10.12 -10.71 -14.27
N ASP A 87 9.35 -10.20 -13.32
CA ASP A 87 9.17 -8.77 -13.09
C ASP A 87 10.30 -8.16 -12.25
N LEU A 88 10.68 -8.79 -11.16
CA LEU A 88 11.53 -8.22 -10.11
C LEU A 88 12.82 -9.00 -9.83
N GLY A 89 13.00 -10.17 -10.45
CA GLY A 89 14.12 -11.06 -10.16
C GLY A 89 14.05 -11.70 -8.76
N LYS A 90 12.88 -11.69 -8.10
CA LYS A 90 12.70 -12.36 -6.80
C LYS A 90 12.92 -13.85 -6.94
N SER A 91 13.78 -14.44 -6.09
CA SER A 91 13.90 -15.90 -6.03
C SER A 91 12.59 -16.54 -5.57
N GLU A 92 12.41 -17.83 -5.86
CA GLU A 92 11.26 -18.61 -5.42
C GLU A 92 11.04 -18.47 -3.90
N THR A 93 12.10 -18.55 -3.12
CA THR A 93 12.06 -18.39 -1.65
C THR A 93 11.58 -17.01 -1.24
N GLU A 94 12.09 -15.94 -1.85
CA GLU A 94 11.66 -14.58 -1.54
C GLU A 94 10.21 -14.34 -2.02
N GLY A 95 9.84 -14.82 -3.21
CA GLY A 95 8.48 -14.76 -3.75
C GLY A 95 7.48 -15.44 -2.83
N TYR A 96 7.79 -16.64 -2.35
CA TYR A 96 6.94 -17.33 -1.37
C TYR A 96 6.88 -16.61 -0.03
N MET A 97 8.04 -16.31 0.55
CA MET A 97 8.14 -15.71 1.89
C MET A 97 7.44 -14.36 1.99
N CYS A 98 7.59 -13.52 0.97
CA CYS A 98 7.14 -12.12 1.01
C CYS A 98 5.80 -11.87 0.33
N GLU A 99 5.31 -12.81 -0.49
CA GLU A 99 4.07 -12.60 -1.24
C GLU A 99 3.08 -13.77 -1.07
N VAL A 100 3.40 -14.95 -1.57
CA VAL A 100 2.43 -16.07 -1.58
C VAL A 100 2.08 -16.54 -0.18
N GLY A 101 3.09 -16.76 0.66
CA GLY A 101 2.91 -17.28 2.03
C GLY A 101 2.13 -16.32 2.93
N LEU A 102 2.44 -15.02 2.87
CA LEU A 102 1.71 -13.98 3.62
C LEU A 102 0.27 -13.88 3.16
N THR A 103 0.04 -13.82 1.85
CA THR A 103 -1.30 -13.79 1.25
C THR A 103 -2.16 -14.98 1.66
N LEU A 104 -1.61 -16.20 1.61
CA LEU A 104 -2.32 -17.41 2.07
C LEU A 104 -2.64 -17.32 3.57
N GLY A 105 -1.72 -16.79 4.38
CA GLY A 105 -1.93 -16.55 5.80
C GLY A 105 -3.12 -15.63 6.06
N GLU A 106 -3.17 -14.50 5.36
CA GLU A 106 -4.22 -13.49 5.48
C GLU A 106 -5.59 -14.03 5.03
N ILE A 107 -5.67 -14.70 3.90
CA ILE A 107 -6.92 -15.33 3.42
C ILE A 107 -7.44 -16.36 4.44
N ARG A 108 -6.55 -17.20 5.00
CA ARG A 108 -6.89 -18.20 6.02
C ARG A 108 -7.43 -17.57 7.29
N GLU A 109 -6.81 -16.49 7.74
CA GLU A 109 -7.25 -15.73 8.92
C GLU A 109 -8.65 -15.17 8.70
N MET A 110 -8.89 -14.50 7.57
CA MET A 110 -10.20 -13.96 7.20
C MET A 110 -11.26 -15.05 7.14
N ARG A 111 -10.98 -16.17 6.44
CA ARG A 111 -11.89 -17.31 6.33
C ARG A 111 -12.27 -17.91 7.67
N LYS A 112 -11.29 -18.07 8.58
CA LYS A 112 -11.53 -18.63 9.94
C LYS A 112 -12.36 -17.70 10.82
N LYS A 113 -12.13 -16.38 10.71
CA LYS A 113 -12.72 -15.40 11.63
C LYS A 113 -13.92 -14.64 11.05
N LEU A 114 -14.26 -14.85 9.76
CA LEU A 114 -15.35 -14.17 9.06
C LEU A 114 -16.65 -14.14 9.87
N ARG A 115 -17.13 -15.30 10.34
CA ARG A 115 -18.37 -15.40 11.13
C ARG A 115 -18.31 -14.55 12.41
N ARG A 116 -17.15 -14.48 13.07
CA ARG A 116 -16.97 -13.69 14.29
C ARG A 116 -17.01 -12.19 14.00
N TRP A 117 -16.34 -11.77 12.93
CA TRP A 117 -16.23 -10.35 12.56
C TRP A 117 -17.55 -9.79 12.01
N SER A 118 -18.32 -10.60 11.30
CA SER A 118 -19.62 -10.22 10.72
C SER A 118 -20.77 -10.22 11.73
N ARG A 119 -20.55 -10.63 12.99
CA ARG A 119 -21.61 -10.61 14.00
C ARG A 119 -22.02 -9.20 14.36
N THR A 120 -23.35 -8.96 14.40
CA THR A 120 -23.90 -7.75 14.99
C THR A 120 -23.42 -7.58 16.43
N LYS A 121 -22.74 -6.49 16.72
CA LYS A 121 -22.21 -6.19 18.04
C LYS A 121 -23.28 -5.46 18.85
N ARG A 122 -23.65 -5.99 20.03
CA ARG A 122 -24.50 -5.28 20.99
C ARG A 122 -23.66 -4.27 21.77
N VAL A 123 -24.21 -3.08 21.93
CA VAL A 123 -23.62 -1.99 22.72
C VAL A 123 -24.64 -1.42 23.69
N GLY A 124 -24.19 -0.85 24.81
CA GLY A 124 -25.07 -0.20 25.77
C GLY A 124 -25.77 1.01 25.13
N ALA A 125 -27.05 1.15 25.40
CA ALA A 125 -27.86 2.26 24.90
C ALA A 125 -27.89 3.47 25.86
N GLY A 126 -27.30 3.36 27.07
CA GLY A 126 -27.36 4.36 28.12
C GLY A 126 -28.74 4.46 28.78
N LEU A 127 -28.78 4.93 30.03
CA LEU A 127 -30.02 5.05 30.83
C LEU A 127 -31.05 6.00 30.17
N ALA A 128 -30.57 7.06 29.51
CA ALA A 128 -31.44 8.03 28.81
C ALA A 128 -32.29 7.39 27.70
N ASN A 129 -31.85 6.23 27.18
CA ASN A 129 -32.57 5.50 26.14
C ASN A 129 -33.33 4.28 26.63
N PHE A 130 -33.38 4.02 27.95
CA PHE A 130 -34.14 2.89 28.51
C PHE A 130 -35.63 2.98 28.14
N PRO A 131 -36.27 1.85 27.76
CA PRO A 131 -35.71 0.55 27.45
C PRO A 131 -35.33 0.45 25.96
N ALA A 132 -34.00 0.40 25.70
CA ALA A 132 -33.48 0.30 24.34
C ALA A 132 -32.30 -0.67 24.27
N LYS A 133 -31.99 -1.15 23.03
CA LYS A 133 -30.82 -1.99 22.72
C LYS A 133 -30.08 -1.36 21.60
N GLY A 134 -28.75 -1.10 21.76
CA GLY A 134 -27.87 -0.62 20.73
C GLY A 134 -27.22 -1.77 19.96
N TYR A 135 -27.05 -1.59 18.65
CA TYR A 135 -26.37 -2.53 17.77
C TYR A 135 -25.42 -1.81 16.83
N ILE A 136 -24.31 -2.44 16.51
CA ILE A 136 -23.43 -2.07 15.40
C ILE A 136 -23.47 -3.23 14.41
N VAL A 137 -23.84 -2.93 13.17
CA VAL A 137 -23.93 -3.88 12.06
C VAL A 137 -22.86 -3.50 11.04
N GLN A 138 -22.00 -4.45 10.66
CA GLN A 138 -21.03 -4.25 9.59
C GLN A 138 -21.70 -4.57 8.25
N GLU A 139 -21.67 -3.64 7.31
CA GLU A 139 -22.21 -3.83 5.97
C GLU A 139 -21.17 -3.44 4.91
N PRO A 140 -21.13 -4.10 3.74
CA PRO A 140 -20.25 -3.73 2.64
C PRO A 140 -20.59 -2.34 2.11
N TYR A 141 -19.60 -1.63 1.56
CA TYR A 141 -19.81 -0.37 0.86
C TYR A 141 -20.54 -0.56 -0.47
N GLY A 142 -20.15 -1.58 -1.26
CA GLY A 142 -20.71 -1.82 -2.59
C GLY A 142 -19.66 -2.34 -3.57
N VAL A 143 -19.26 -1.54 -4.54
CA VAL A 143 -18.21 -1.84 -5.50
C VAL A 143 -16.92 -1.12 -5.09
N ALA A 144 -15.88 -1.88 -4.77
CA ALA A 144 -14.58 -1.36 -4.37
C ALA A 144 -13.59 -1.38 -5.54
N LEU A 145 -12.78 -0.32 -5.67
CA LEU A 145 -11.61 -0.30 -6.55
C LEU A 145 -10.35 -0.58 -5.71
N ILE A 146 -9.51 -1.51 -6.17
CA ILE A 146 -8.22 -1.84 -5.58
C ILE A 146 -7.13 -1.53 -6.60
N MET A 147 -6.33 -0.49 -6.37
CA MET A 147 -5.20 -0.11 -7.20
C MET A 147 -3.90 -0.46 -6.49
N SER A 148 -3.16 -1.41 -7.05
CA SER A 148 -1.97 -1.98 -6.40
C SER A 148 -0.65 -1.59 -7.07
N PRO A 149 0.46 -1.57 -6.30
CA PRO A 149 1.79 -1.19 -6.78
C PRO A 149 2.51 -2.38 -7.41
N TRP A 150 3.75 -2.13 -7.83
CA TRP A 150 4.59 -3.09 -8.54
C TRP A 150 5.65 -3.80 -7.68
N ASN A 151 5.88 -3.36 -6.44
CA ASN A 151 7.01 -3.85 -5.63
C ASN A 151 6.71 -5.17 -4.89
N TYR A 152 5.48 -5.38 -4.46
CA TYR A 152 4.92 -6.64 -3.99
C TYR A 152 3.57 -6.84 -4.71
N PRO A 153 3.62 -7.06 -6.03
CA PRO A 153 2.45 -6.92 -6.89
C PRO A 153 1.36 -7.94 -6.60
N PHE A 154 1.72 -9.14 -6.17
CA PHE A 154 0.74 -10.19 -5.85
C PHE A 154 0.10 -9.95 -4.48
N MET A 155 0.93 -9.83 -3.43
CA MET A 155 0.45 -9.65 -2.06
C MET A 155 -0.41 -8.38 -1.91
N LEU A 156 0.09 -7.24 -2.37
CA LEU A 156 -0.60 -5.94 -2.25
C LEU A 156 -1.83 -5.81 -3.16
N THR A 157 -2.09 -6.80 -4.01
CA THR A 157 -3.34 -6.94 -4.76
C THR A 157 -4.32 -7.87 -4.05
N ILE A 158 -3.87 -9.05 -3.63
CA ILE A 158 -4.76 -10.11 -3.18
C ILE A 158 -5.16 -9.98 -1.70
N GLU A 159 -4.32 -9.39 -0.84
CA GLU A 159 -4.70 -9.15 0.56
C GLU A 159 -5.84 -8.13 0.71
N PRO A 160 -5.80 -6.94 0.06
CA PRO A 160 -6.96 -6.05 0.06
C PRO A 160 -8.21 -6.67 -0.58
N LEU A 161 -8.04 -7.46 -1.66
CA LEU A 161 -9.14 -8.20 -2.27
C LEU A 161 -9.80 -9.17 -1.29
N ALA A 162 -9.01 -9.94 -0.55
CA ALA A 162 -9.53 -10.86 0.46
C ALA A 162 -10.32 -10.12 1.55
N GLY A 163 -9.85 -8.94 1.97
CA GLY A 163 -10.57 -8.04 2.88
C GLY A 163 -11.89 -7.57 2.32
N ALA A 164 -11.92 -7.13 1.08
CA ALA A 164 -13.12 -6.66 0.39
C ALA A 164 -14.15 -7.79 0.19
N ILE A 165 -13.72 -8.99 -0.19
CA ILE A 165 -14.54 -10.20 -0.28
C ILE A 165 -15.12 -10.57 1.11
N ALA A 166 -14.30 -10.56 2.15
CA ALA A 166 -14.74 -10.85 3.51
C ALA A 166 -15.81 -9.86 3.99
N ALA A 167 -15.67 -8.59 3.67
CA ALA A 167 -16.65 -7.56 3.97
C ALA A 167 -17.94 -7.68 3.15
N GLY A 168 -17.90 -8.29 1.95
CA GLY A 168 -19.04 -8.51 1.07
C GLY A 168 -19.16 -7.54 -0.09
N ASN A 169 -18.06 -6.90 -0.49
CA ASN A 169 -18.03 -6.03 -1.66
C ASN A 169 -17.85 -6.81 -2.96
N CYS A 170 -18.26 -6.22 -4.08
CA CYS A 170 -17.74 -6.52 -5.41
C CYS A 170 -16.46 -5.73 -5.63
N CYS A 171 -15.56 -6.19 -6.51
CA CYS A 171 -14.23 -5.60 -6.65
C CYS A 171 -13.79 -5.45 -8.10
N VAL A 172 -13.30 -4.27 -8.43
CA VAL A 172 -12.47 -4.02 -9.61
C VAL A 172 -11.03 -3.87 -9.16
N ILE A 173 -10.13 -4.65 -9.76
CA ILE A 173 -8.71 -4.68 -9.45
C ILE A 173 -7.94 -4.03 -10.59
N LYS A 174 -7.04 -3.13 -10.26
CA LYS A 174 -6.13 -2.48 -11.20
C LYS A 174 -4.68 -2.71 -10.77
N PRO A 175 -4.06 -3.83 -11.20
CA PRO A 175 -2.66 -4.11 -10.89
C PRO A 175 -1.73 -3.18 -11.66
N SER A 176 -0.47 -3.13 -11.26
CA SER A 176 0.51 -2.22 -11.85
C SER A 176 1.00 -2.68 -13.23
N ALA A 177 1.04 -1.77 -14.18
CA ALA A 177 1.69 -2.00 -15.49
C ALA A 177 3.21 -2.19 -15.41
N TYR A 178 3.85 -1.90 -14.27
CA TYR A 178 5.31 -2.08 -14.10
C TYR A 178 5.68 -3.51 -13.69
N SER A 179 4.69 -4.34 -13.35
CA SER A 179 4.83 -5.77 -13.07
C SER A 179 3.90 -6.59 -14.00
N PRO A 180 4.14 -6.58 -15.32
CA PRO A 180 3.20 -7.13 -16.29
C PRO A 180 3.01 -8.63 -16.19
N ALA A 181 4.05 -9.41 -15.88
CA ALA A 181 3.94 -10.86 -15.74
C ALA A 181 3.03 -11.22 -14.54
N THR A 182 3.28 -10.60 -13.39
CA THR A 182 2.43 -10.82 -12.20
C THR A 182 1.00 -10.34 -12.42
N SER A 183 0.81 -9.20 -13.10
CA SER A 183 -0.51 -8.67 -13.43
C SER A 183 -1.31 -9.62 -14.31
N ALA A 184 -0.67 -10.22 -15.31
CA ALA A 184 -1.29 -11.22 -16.20
C ALA A 184 -1.70 -12.50 -15.43
N VAL A 185 -0.84 -12.98 -14.52
CA VAL A 185 -1.17 -14.13 -13.64
C VAL A 185 -2.37 -13.80 -12.75
N ILE A 186 -2.39 -12.63 -12.12
CA ILE A 186 -3.53 -12.20 -11.30
C ILE A 186 -4.80 -12.13 -12.14
N ALA A 187 -4.75 -11.53 -13.33
CA ALA A 187 -5.91 -11.40 -14.22
C ALA A 187 -6.47 -12.76 -14.65
N ARG A 188 -5.61 -13.71 -14.99
CA ARG A 188 -6.01 -15.07 -15.35
C ARG A 188 -6.61 -15.82 -14.16
N LEU A 189 -5.93 -15.81 -13.01
CA LEU A 189 -6.40 -16.46 -11.78
C LEU A 189 -7.80 -15.94 -11.37
N ILE A 190 -8.01 -14.64 -11.40
CA ILE A 190 -9.29 -14.03 -11.01
C ILE A 190 -10.40 -14.40 -12.01
N ARG A 191 -10.14 -14.37 -13.32
CA ARG A 191 -11.12 -14.79 -14.35
C ARG A 191 -11.52 -16.26 -14.22
N GLU A 192 -10.60 -17.12 -13.80
CA GLU A 192 -10.87 -18.56 -13.59
C GLU A 192 -11.85 -18.80 -12.44
N ILE A 193 -11.75 -18.03 -11.35
CA ILE A 193 -12.45 -18.36 -10.10
C ILE A 193 -13.65 -17.46 -9.79
N PHE A 194 -13.78 -16.30 -10.44
CA PHE A 194 -14.86 -15.34 -10.18
C PHE A 194 -15.53 -14.86 -11.46
N PRO A 195 -16.86 -14.68 -11.44
CA PRO A 195 -17.55 -14.01 -12.54
C PRO A 195 -17.19 -12.50 -12.54
N GLU A 196 -17.13 -11.91 -13.73
CA GLU A 196 -16.76 -10.52 -13.98
C GLU A 196 -17.58 -9.50 -13.15
N GLY A 197 -18.87 -9.78 -12.95
CA GLY A 197 -19.74 -8.95 -12.11
C GLY A 197 -19.42 -9.01 -10.61
N TYR A 198 -18.59 -9.95 -10.15
CA TYR A 198 -18.21 -10.05 -8.74
C TYR A 198 -16.80 -9.54 -8.48
N VAL A 199 -15.81 -10.09 -9.18
CA VAL A 199 -14.43 -9.63 -9.12
C VAL A 199 -13.88 -9.59 -10.54
N THR A 200 -13.34 -8.46 -10.95
CA THR A 200 -12.69 -8.31 -12.26
C THR A 200 -11.34 -7.62 -12.16
N VAL A 201 -10.49 -7.86 -13.16
CA VAL A 201 -9.17 -7.25 -13.28
C VAL A 201 -9.13 -6.43 -14.56
N ILE A 202 -8.73 -5.18 -14.45
CA ILE A 202 -8.46 -4.28 -15.57
C ILE A 202 -6.96 -4.06 -15.62
N GLU A 203 -6.31 -4.64 -16.63
CA GLU A 203 -4.89 -4.43 -16.90
C GLU A 203 -4.69 -3.10 -17.63
N GLY A 204 -3.45 -2.61 -17.70
CA GLY A 204 -3.12 -1.38 -18.41
C GLY A 204 -2.35 -0.37 -17.56
N GLY A 205 -2.16 0.83 -18.08
CA GLY A 205 -1.29 1.84 -17.52
C GLY A 205 -2.00 3.09 -17.03
N ARG A 206 -1.43 4.25 -17.38
CA ARG A 206 -1.92 5.56 -16.91
C ARG A 206 -3.29 5.92 -17.46
N LYS A 207 -3.59 5.50 -18.68
CA LYS A 207 -4.86 5.76 -19.35
C LYS A 207 -5.99 5.06 -18.58
N GLU A 208 -5.87 3.76 -18.39
CA GLU A 208 -6.85 2.94 -17.68
C GLU A 208 -7.02 3.38 -16.21
N ASN A 209 -5.91 3.81 -15.56
CA ASN A 209 -5.99 4.39 -14.21
C ASN A 209 -6.85 5.67 -14.19
N ALA A 210 -6.65 6.56 -15.16
CA ALA A 210 -7.41 7.81 -15.25
C ALA A 210 -8.89 7.54 -15.50
N GLU A 211 -9.24 6.66 -16.45
CA GLU A 211 -10.60 6.29 -16.79
C GLU A 211 -11.34 5.62 -15.62
N LEU A 212 -10.66 4.73 -14.88
CA LEU A 212 -11.24 4.11 -13.68
C LEU A 212 -11.54 5.13 -12.59
N LEU A 213 -10.67 6.11 -12.39
CA LEU A 213 -10.86 7.14 -11.37
C LEU A 213 -11.98 8.14 -11.71
N GLU A 214 -12.48 8.17 -12.95
CA GLU A 214 -13.70 8.90 -13.32
C GLU A 214 -14.98 8.11 -12.99
N GLN A 215 -14.90 6.79 -12.76
CA GLN A 215 -16.04 5.98 -12.39
C GLN A 215 -16.42 6.17 -10.92
N LYS A 216 -17.71 6.06 -10.61
CA LYS A 216 -18.20 6.11 -9.23
C LYS A 216 -18.01 4.76 -8.56
N PHE A 217 -17.00 4.64 -7.71
CA PHE A 217 -16.82 3.53 -6.76
C PHE A 217 -17.41 3.88 -5.39
N ASP A 218 -17.68 2.85 -4.59
CA ASP A 218 -18.19 3.03 -3.23
C ASP A 218 -17.06 2.96 -2.19
N TYR A 219 -15.89 2.48 -2.58
CA TYR A 219 -14.63 2.51 -1.82
C TYR A 219 -13.42 2.44 -2.76
N ILE A 220 -12.33 3.16 -2.45
CA ILE A 220 -11.06 3.03 -3.18
C ILE A 220 -9.94 2.68 -2.20
N PHE A 221 -9.25 1.57 -2.48
CA PHE A 221 -8.02 1.18 -1.80
C PHE A 221 -6.85 1.37 -2.76
N PHE A 222 -5.94 2.24 -2.42
CA PHE A 222 -4.79 2.58 -3.26
C PHE A 222 -3.49 2.39 -2.50
N THR A 223 -2.52 1.71 -3.12
CA THR A 223 -1.14 1.62 -2.65
C THR A 223 -0.20 2.14 -3.73
N GLY A 224 0.66 3.11 -3.38
CA GLY A 224 1.61 3.68 -4.34
C GLY A 224 2.26 4.98 -3.88
N SER A 225 2.66 5.82 -4.83
CA SER A 225 3.35 7.08 -4.51
C SER A 225 2.41 8.15 -3.93
N VAL A 226 2.97 9.05 -3.12
CA VAL A 226 2.25 10.19 -2.53
C VAL A 226 1.56 11.06 -3.59
N SER A 227 2.22 11.29 -4.72
CA SER A 227 1.67 12.12 -5.81
C SER A 227 0.43 11.49 -6.44
N VAL A 228 0.45 10.18 -6.69
CA VAL A 228 -0.71 9.46 -7.24
C VAL A 228 -1.81 9.32 -6.17
N GLY A 229 -1.47 9.09 -4.91
CA GLY A 229 -2.44 9.05 -3.80
C GLY A 229 -3.23 10.35 -3.67
N LYS A 230 -2.58 11.50 -3.82
CA LYS A 230 -3.26 12.81 -3.86
C LYS A 230 -4.24 12.90 -5.04
N LEU A 231 -3.86 12.41 -6.22
CA LEU A 231 -4.75 12.38 -7.40
C LEU A 231 -5.96 11.46 -7.15
N VAL A 232 -5.74 10.27 -6.60
CA VAL A 232 -6.84 9.35 -6.23
C VAL A 232 -7.82 10.02 -5.27
N MET A 233 -7.31 10.68 -4.23
CA MET A 233 -8.14 11.41 -3.27
C MET A 233 -8.94 12.55 -3.92
N GLN A 234 -8.33 13.33 -4.83
CA GLN A 234 -9.01 14.39 -5.58
C GLN A 234 -10.15 13.83 -6.43
N LYS A 235 -9.94 12.73 -7.14
CA LYS A 235 -10.97 12.08 -7.98
C LYS A 235 -12.08 11.45 -7.13
N ALA A 236 -11.73 10.78 -6.05
CA ALA A 236 -12.70 10.21 -5.11
C ALA A 236 -13.63 11.28 -4.49
N ALA A 237 -13.12 12.47 -4.24
CA ALA A 237 -13.89 13.58 -3.67
C ALA A 237 -15.09 13.99 -4.55
N ALA A 238 -15.01 13.86 -5.88
CA ALA A 238 -16.12 14.16 -6.81
C ALA A 238 -17.37 13.32 -6.54
N HIS A 239 -17.19 12.11 -5.97
CA HIS A 239 -18.26 11.17 -5.68
C HIS A 239 -18.45 10.95 -4.17
N LEU A 240 -17.73 11.66 -3.30
CA LEU A 240 -17.66 11.43 -1.86
C LEU A 240 -17.24 9.98 -1.51
N THR A 241 -16.43 9.36 -2.36
CA THR A 241 -15.96 7.99 -2.18
C THR A 241 -14.89 7.95 -1.08
N PRO A 242 -15.07 7.16 -0.01
CA PRO A 242 -14.04 6.97 1.00
C PRO A 242 -12.83 6.25 0.44
N VAL A 243 -11.64 6.60 0.93
CA VAL A 243 -10.37 6.06 0.45
C VAL A 243 -9.51 5.51 1.58
N SER A 244 -8.76 4.44 1.30
CA SER A 244 -7.54 4.08 2.02
C SER A 244 -6.35 4.33 1.10
N LEU A 245 -5.35 5.01 1.62
CA LEU A 245 -4.13 5.37 0.89
C LEU A 245 -2.93 4.81 1.66
N GLU A 246 -2.26 3.82 1.07
CA GLU A 246 -1.01 3.27 1.57
C GLU A 246 0.13 3.86 0.73
N LEU A 247 0.84 4.80 1.33
CA LEU A 247 1.85 5.60 0.63
C LEU A 247 3.24 5.29 1.19
N GLY A 248 4.26 5.87 0.58
CA GLY A 248 5.64 5.70 1.03
C GLY A 248 6.05 6.74 2.08
N GLY A 249 7.35 6.86 2.23
CA GLY A 249 7.99 7.83 3.09
C GLY A 249 9.41 7.41 3.46
N LYS A 250 10.21 8.36 4.00
CA LYS A 250 11.56 8.03 4.45
C LYS A 250 11.50 7.44 5.86
N SER A 251 11.45 6.12 5.95
CA SER A 251 11.34 5.35 7.21
C SER A 251 12.68 5.38 7.99
N PRO A 252 12.74 6.06 9.15
CA PRO A 252 13.95 6.14 9.96
C PRO A 252 14.26 4.83 10.67
N CYS A 253 15.55 4.55 10.82
CA CYS A 253 16.07 3.51 11.70
C CYS A 253 17.01 4.14 12.72
N ILE A 254 16.71 4.04 14.00
CA ILE A 254 17.45 4.68 15.09
C ILE A 254 18.24 3.62 15.85
N VAL A 255 19.53 3.84 16.06
CA VAL A 255 20.43 2.96 16.81
C VAL A 255 21.09 3.75 17.92
N ASP A 256 20.72 3.47 19.18
CA ASP A 256 21.34 4.10 20.32
C ASP A 256 22.51 3.27 20.88
N ARG A 257 23.28 3.88 21.81
CA ARG A 257 24.45 3.26 22.45
C ARG A 257 24.16 2.00 23.24
N THR A 258 22.87 1.76 23.60
CA THR A 258 22.45 0.57 24.38
C THR A 258 22.02 -0.58 23.48
N ALA A 259 21.95 -0.38 22.17
CA ALA A 259 21.56 -1.40 21.22
C ALA A 259 22.58 -2.55 21.16
N LYS A 260 22.12 -3.75 20.88
CA LYS A 260 23.01 -4.86 20.52
C LYS A 260 23.47 -4.66 19.07
N ILE A 261 24.59 -3.95 18.87
CA ILE A 261 25.04 -3.41 17.59
C ILE A 261 25.06 -4.45 16.48
N SER A 262 25.71 -5.60 16.69
CA SER A 262 25.78 -6.65 15.65
C SER A 262 24.39 -7.20 15.27
N LEU A 263 23.47 -7.33 16.24
CA LEU A 263 22.10 -7.78 15.96
C LEU A 263 21.29 -6.69 15.23
N ALA A 264 21.46 -5.43 15.63
CA ALA A 264 20.85 -4.28 14.96
C ALA A 264 21.28 -4.22 13.49
N ALA A 265 22.59 -4.23 13.23
CA ALA A 265 23.14 -4.25 11.88
C ALA A 265 22.57 -5.42 11.03
N ARG A 266 22.53 -6.63 11.60
CA ARG A 266 21.98 -7.81 10.91
C ARG A 266 20.52 -7.61 10.49
N ARG A 267 19.66 -7.09 11.39
CA ARG A 267 18.23 -6.89 11.13
C ARG A 267 17.97 -5.72 10.19
N ILE A 268 18.77 -4.68 10.28
CA ILE A 268 18.72 -3.53 9.37
C ILE A 268 19.11 -3.95 7.95
N VAL A 269 20.20 -4.71 7.79
CA VAL A 269 20.65 -5.25 6.50
C VAL A 269 19.55 -6.09 5.85
N PHE A 270 18.92 -6.99 6.61
CA PHE A 270 17.81 -7.80 6.10
C PHE A 270 16.63 -6.91 5.64
N GLY A 271 16.13 -6.03 6.50
CA GLY A 271 14.97 -5.21 6.19
C GLY A 271 15.22 -4.15 5.11
N LYS A 272 16.48 -3.71 4.96
CA LYS A 272 16.84 -2.74 3.92
C LYS A 272 16.99 -3.37 2.55
N PHE A 273 17.64 -4.52 2.44
CA PHE A 273 18.05 -5.04 1.13
C PHE A 273 17.12 -6.13 0.59
N LEU A 274 16.13 -6.57 1.35
CA LEU A 274 15.03 -7.39 0.86
C LEU A 274 14.34 -6.69 -0.32
N ASN A 275 14.00 -7.41 -1.39
CA ASN A 275 13.43 -6.86 -2.63
C ASN A 275 14.27 -5.70 -3.23
N CYS A 276 15.61 -5.78 -3.09
CA CYS A 276 16.54 -4.70 -3.47
C CYS A 276 16.16 -3.33 -2.86
N GLY A 277 15.60 -3.30 -1.65
CA GLY A 277 15.17 -2.07 -0.98
C GLY A 277 13.93 -1.42 -1.56
N GLN A 278 13.24 -2.06 -2.50
CA GLN A 278 12.01 -1.55 -3.14
C GLN A 278 10.79 -1.83 -2.26
N THR A 279 10.84 -1.37 -1.02
CA THR A 279 9.85 -1.64 0.03
C THR A 279 9.49 -0.35 0.76
N CYS A 280 8.21 -0.02 0.83
CA CYS A 280 7.70 1.22 1.45
C CYS A 280 8.06 1.36 2.94
N VAL A 281 8.34 0.24 3.61
CA VAL A 281 8.78 0.17 5.01
C VAL A 281 10.26 -0.20 5.17
N ALA A 282 11.04 -0.28 4.10
CA ALA A 282 12.48 -0.50 4.23
C ALA A 282 13.11 0.62 5.08
N PRO A 283 14.08 0.32 5.96
CA PRO A 283 14.92 1.36 6.56
C PRO A 283 15.47 2.26 5.46
N ASP A 284 15.02 3.52 5.41
CA ASP A 284 15.40 4.42 4.32
C ASP A 284 16.69 5.17 4.66
N TYR A 285 16.93 5.39 5.94
CA TYR A 285 18.18 5.90 6.50
C TYR A 285 18.37 5.46 7.95
N VAL A 286 19.62 5.51 8.43
CA VAL A 286 19.95 5.19 9.82
C VAL A 286 20.46 6.43 10.55
N LEU A 287 19.92 6.70 11.74
CA LEU A 287 20.45 7.62 12.72
C LEU A 287 21.18 6.79 13.78
N VAL A 288 22.49 6.86 13.83
CA VAL A 288 23.33 6.11 14.79
C VAL A 288 23.97 7.04 15.78
N GLU A 289 23.93 6.70 17.07
CA GLU A 289 24.61 7.49 18.10
C GLU A 289 26.14 7.44 17.91
N GLU A 290 26.77 8.61 17.93
CA GLU A 290 28.16 8.82 17.49
C GLU A 290 29.16 7.88 18.18
N CYS A 291 28.93 7.58 19.47
CA CYS A 291 29.84 6.72 20.26
C CYS A 291 29.87 5.26 19.82
N VAL A 292 28.89 4.79 19.03
CA VAL A 292 28.82 3.39 18.54
C VAL A 292 28.85 3.30 17.00
N LYS A 293 29.03 4.41 16.32
CA LYS A 293 28.95 4.47 14.84
C LYS A 293 29.97 3.57 14.13
N ASP A 294 31.22 3.58 14.61
CA ASP A 294 32.30 2.82 13.94
C ASP A 294 32.11 1.30 14.07
N GLU A 295 31.68 0.83 15.24
CA GLU A 295 31.29 -0.56 15.44
C GLU A 295 30.09 -0.90 14.58
N PHE A 296 29.10 -0.03 14.52
CA PHE A 296 27.88 -0.24 13.73
C PHE A 296 28.19 -0.31 12.23
N LEU A 297 28.99 0.60 11.67
CA LEU A 297 29.43 0.56 10.27
C LEU A 297 30.16 -0.73 9.91
N LYS A 298 31.11 -1.14 10.79
CA LYS A 298 31.84 -2.40 10.62
C LYS A 298 30.88 -3.60 10.58
N GLU A 299 29.90 -3.64 11.47
CA GLU A 299 28.91 -4.71 11.52
C GLU A 299 27.94 -4.67 10.35
N LEU A 300 27.51 -3.49 9.87
CA LEU A 300 26.71 -3.34 8.65
C LEU A 300 27.44 -3.96 7.45
N ILE A 301 28.70 -3.60 7.21
CA ILE A 301 29.51 -4.12 6.11
C ILE A 301 29.66 -5.63 6.27
N ARG A 302 29.98 -6.12 7.48
CA ARG A 302 30.14 -7.54 7.76
C ARG A 302 28.87 -8.36 7.42
N TRP A 303 27.69 -7.88 7.87
CA TRP A 303 26.43 -8.57 7.64
C TRP A 303 25.98 -8.46 6.19
N THR A 304 26.23 -7.33 5.52
CA THR A 304 25.91 -7.16 4.10
C THR A 304 26.73 -8.14 3.25
N LYS A 305 28.04 -8.23 3.50
CA LYS A 305 28.92 -9.24 2.89
C LYS A 305 28.42 -10.66 3.12
N LYS A 306 28.02 -10.97 4.36
CA LYS A 306 27.58 -12.33 4.73
C LYS A 306 26.28 -12.73 4.05
N MET A 307 25.32 -11.82 3.90
CA MET A 307 23.99 -12.12 3.36
C MET A 307 23.95 -12.07 1.84
N TYR A 308 24.64 -11.09 1.26
CA TYR A 308 24.52 -10.80 -0.17
C TYR A 308 25.77 -11.11 -0.97
N GLY A 309 26.94 -11.21 -0.34
CA GLY A 309 28.22 -11.58 -0.99
C GLY A 309 28.48 -10.75 -2.23
N SER A 310 28.70 -11.43 -3.38
CA SER A 310 28.70 -10.83 -4.71
C SER A 310 27.25 -10.71 -5.18
N ALA A 311 26.54 -9.66 -4.74
CA ALA A 311 25.10 -9.50 -4.95
C ALA A 311 24.67 -9.65 -6.41
N LEU A 312 25.48 -9.15 -7.36
CA LEU A 312 25.16 -9.18 -8.79
C LEU A 312 25.25 -10.60 -9.41
N GLU A 313 25.84 -11.55 -8.69
CA GLU A 313 25.94 -12.96 -9.09
C GLU A 313 25.07 -13.86 -8.21
N ASN A 314 24.47 -13.31 -7.15
CA ASN A 314 23.63 -14.05 -6.23
C ASN A 314 22.25 -14.32 -6.87
N PRO A 315 21.86 -15.59 -7.09
CA PRO A 315 20.56 -15.91 -7.70
C PRO A 315 19.35 -15.52 -6.83
N ASP A 316 19.55 -15.31 -5.53
CA ASP A 316 18.51 -14.85 -4.61
C ASP A 316 18.39 -13.33 -4.55
N TYR A 317 19.26 -12.58 -5.25
CA TYR A 317 19.21 -11.12 -5.25
C TYR A 317 18.49 -10.61 -6.50
N GLY A 318 17.40 -9.87 -6.28
CA GLY A 318 16.53 -9.37 -7.34
C GLY A 318 17.12 -8.23 -8.18
N ARG A 319 16.26 -7.47 -8.83
CA ARG A 319 16.62 -6.35 -9.68
C ARG A 319 15.67 -5.16 -9.49
N ILE A 320 16.09 -3.99 -9.99
CA ILE A 320 15.24 -2.81 -10.03
C ILE A 320 14.19 -2.97 -11.13
N VAL A 321 12.96 -2.62 -10.83
CA VAL A 321 11.78 -2.91 -11.65
C VAL A 321 11.88 -2.44 -13.09
N ASN A 322 12.52 -1.30 -13.37
CA ASN A 322 12.69 -0.77 -14.72
C ASN A 322 13.87 0.21 -14.84
N ARG A 323 14.24 0.54 -16.07
CA ARG A 323 15.37 1.44 -16.38
C ARG A 323 15.22 2.82 -15.73
N LYS A 324 14.02 3.40 -15.71
CA LYS A 324 13.79 4.72 -15.09
C LYS A 324 14.15 4.74 -13.62
N HIS A 325 13.69 3.75 -12.85
CA HIS A 325 14.01 3.64 -11.42
C HIS A 325 15.47 3.26 -11.20
N PHE A 326 16.02 2.41 -12.06
CA PHE A 326 17.45 2.07 -12.02
C PHE A 326 18.34 3.31 -12.14
N GLU A 327 18.13 4.15 -13.16
CA GLU A 327 18.93 5.36 -13.36
C GLU A 327 18.75 6.36 -12.20
N ARG A 328 17.52 6.52 -11.69
CA ARG A 328 17.28 7.35 -10.53
C ARG A 328 18.05 6.87 -9.30
N ILE A 329 18.00 5.58 -8.99
CA ILE A 329 18.67 5.01 -7.82
C ILE A 329 20.19 5.05 -7.99
N LYS A 330 20.71 4.68 -9.17
CA LYS A 330 22.14 4.79 -9.52
C LYS A 330 22.66 6.20 -9.29
N GLY A 331 21.88 7.22 -9.67
CA GLY A 331 22.22 8.63 -9.47
C GLY A 331 22.26 9.10 -8.01
N LEU A 332 21.76 8.30 -7.06
CA LEU A 332 21.83 8.59 -5.62
C LEU A 332 23.12 8.05 -4.96
N ILE A 333 23.92 7.24 -5.68
CA ILE A 333 25.18 6.70 -5.15
C ILE A 333 26.27 7.76 -5.33
N ASP A 334 26.57 8.48 -4.24
CA ASP A 334 27.66 9.44 -4.23
C ASP A 334 28.97 8.74 -3.81
N SER A 335 29.93 8.68 -4.73
CA SER A 335 31.22 8.03 -4.50
C SER A 335 32.03 8.64 -3.35
N ARG A 336 31.78 9.91 -2.99
CA ARG A 336 32.45 10.59 -1.87
C ARG A 336 32.01 10.03 -0.52
N HIS A 337 30.80 9.49 -0.44
CA HIS A 337 30.18 8.93 0.74
C HIS A 337 30.08 7.41 0.73
N LEU A 338 30.43 6.78 -0.40
CA LEU A 338 30.33 5.33 -0.55
C LEU A 338 31.42 4.61 0.26
N VAL A 339 31.02 3.91 1.32
CA VAL A 339 31.95 3.14 2.17
C VAL A 339 31.94 1.66 1.84
N TRP A 340 30.91 1.15 1.14
CA TRP A 340 30.85 -0.24 0.70
C TRP A 340 29.81 -0.46 -0.39
N GLY A 341 30.10 -1.34 -1.39
CA GLY A 341 29.18 -1.83 -2.41
C GLY A 341 28.85 -0.79 -3.48
N GLY A 342 27.66 -0.88 -4.03
CA GLY A 342 27.16 0.09 -5.01
C GLY A 342 27.52 -0.25 -6.47
N GLU A 343 28.08 -1.44 -6.73
CA GLU A 343 28.34 -1.93 -8.07
C GLU A 343 27.03 -2.09 -8.83
N VAL A 344 27.06 -1.82 -10.14
CA VAL A 344 25.88 -1.86 -11.00
C VAL A 344 26.07 -2.80 -12.18
N LYS A 345 24.99 -3.46 -12.60
CA LYS A 345 24.91 -4.26 -13.81
C LYS A 345 23.72 -3.78 -14.64
N GLU A 346 24.00 -2.95 -15.64
CA GLU A 346 22.96 -2.23 -16.40
C GLU A 346 22.10 -3.15 -17.26
N GLU A 347 22.66 -4.25 -17.76
CA GLU A 347 21.99 -5.23 -18.61
C GLU A 347 20.83 -5.93 -17.87
N THR A 348 21.04 -6.18 -16.59
CA THR A 348 20.07 -6.85 -15.71
C THR A 348 19.30 -5.91 -14.79
N LEU A 349 19.59 -4.60 -14.83
CA LEU A 349 19.03 -3.58 -13.93
C LEU A 349 19.31 -3.86 -12.46
N GLN A 350 20.47 -4.43 -12.14
CA GLN A 350 20.87 -4.73 -10.77
C GLN A 350 21.78 -3.65 -10.20
N ILE A 351 21.55 -3.32 -8.93
CA ILE A 351 22.39 -2.44 -8.11
C ILE A 351 22.72 -3.20 -6.84
N ALA A 352 23.98 -3.45 -6.57
CA ALA A 352 24.43 -4.10 -5.33
C ALA A 352 24.08 -3.22 -4.12
N PRO A 353 23.88 -3.81 -2.93
CA PRO A 353 23.72 -3.05 -1.69
C PRO A 353 24.82 -2.00 -1.54
N ALA A 354 24.44 -0.76 -1.24
CA ALA A 354 25.36 0.35 -1.05
C ALA A 354 25.20 0.97 0.34
N ILE A 355 26.30 1.22 1.04
CA ILE A 355 26.32 1.90 2.34
C ILE A 355 27.01 3.24 2.15
N LEU A 356 26.32 4.32 2.49
CA LEU A 356 26.84 5.68 2.40
C LEU A 356 27.10 6.26 3.80
N TYR A 357 28.30 6.81 4.03
CA TYR A 357 28.71 7.48 5.27
C TYR A 357 29.91 8.43 5.05
N PRO A 358 30.03 9.57 5.71
CA PRO A 358 28.92 10.22 6.43
C PRO A 358 27.93 10.86 5.45
N VAL A 359 26.65 10.89 5.81
CA VAL A 359 25.58 11.51 5.02
C VAL A 359 24.99 12.66 5.81
N SER A 360 24.66 13.75 5.12
CA SER A 360 23.97 14.92 5.66
C SER A 360 22.51 14.98 5.21
N GLU A 361 21.71 15.81 5.87
CA GLU A 361 20.31 15.99 5.51
C GLU A 361 20.11 16.64 4.12
N THR A 362 21.15 17.30 3.58
CA THR A 362 21.13 18.00 2.28
C THR A 362 21.52 17.10 1.11
N ASP A 363 22.06 15.91 1.38
CA ASP A 363 22.49 14.99 0.32
C ASP A 363 21.31 14.45 -0.49
N ALA A 364 21.54 14.15 -1.76
CA ALA A 364 20.51 13.73 -2.70
C ALA A 364 19.68 12.52 -2.20
N CYS A 365 20.34 11.54 -1.57
CA CYS A 365 19.68 10.35 -1.02
C CYS A 365 18.76 10.66 0.18
N MET A 366 18.82 11.89 0.73
CA MET A 366 17.98 12.32 1.86
C MET A 366 16.79 13.20 1.45
N GLN A 367 16.65 13.59 0.17
CA GLN A 367 15.61 14.49 -0.31
C GLN A 367 14.28 13.77 -0.60
N GLU A 368 14.33 12.55 -1.10
CA GLU A 368 13.16 11.72 -1.40
C GLU A 368 13.35 10.29 -0.89
N GLU A 369 12.28 9.50 -0.86
CA GLU A 369 12.32 8.07 -0.57
C GLU A 369 13.23 7.35 -1.58
N ILE A 370 14.20 6.60 -1.09
CA ILE A 370 15.21 5.94 -1.95
C ILE A 370 14.56 4.84 -2.77
N PHE A 371 13.75 3.98 -2.14
CA PHE A 371 13.10 2.83 -2.79
C PHE A 371 14.07 1.98 -3.62
N GLY A 372 15.21 1.67 -3.00
CA GLY A 372 16.34 0.98 -3.63
C GLY A 372 17.42 0.57 -2.61
N PRO A 373 18.48 -0.15 -3.05
CA PRO A 373 19.44 -0.80 -2.16
C PRO A 373 20.56 0.14 -1.67
N ILE A 374 20.22 1.36 -1.30
CA ILE A 374 21.18 2.34 -0.76
C ILE A 374 20.79 2.66 0.67
N LEU A 375 21.73 2.52 1.59
CA LEU A 375 21.54 2.80 3.02
C LEU A 375 22.43 3.96 3.47
N PRO A 376 21.89 5.18 3.58
CA PRO A 376 22.58 6.30 4.20
C PRO A 376 22.65 6.14 5.72
N VAL A 377 23.80 6.48 6.30
CA VAL A 377 24.04 6.47 7.74
C VAL A 377 24.44 7.88 8.19
N LEU A 378 23.70 8.41 9.16
CA LEU A 378 23.91 9.74 9.74
C LEU A 378 24.29 9.58 11.22
N PRO A 379 25.41 10.11 11.68
CA PRO A 379 25.74 10.15 13.09
C PRO A 379 24.89 11.20 13.80
N VAL A 380 24.48 10.90 15.04
CA VAL A 380 23.77 11.84 15.93
C VAL A 380 24.46 11.87 17.30
N LYS A 381 24.46 13.02 17.96
CA LYS A 381 25.09 13.18 19.28
C LYS A 381 24.37 12.43 20.38
N ASN A 382 23.05 12.37 20.28
CA ASN A 382 22.18 11.74 21.27
C ASN A 382 20.79 11.47 20.67
N MET A 383 19.92 10.80 21.43
CA MET A 383 18.59 10.42 20.98
C MET A 383 17.58 11.58 20.91
N GLU A 384 17.82 12.68 21.62
CA GLU A 384 17.04 13.90 21.50
C GLU A 384 17.23 14.55 20.12
N GLU A 385 18.47 14.59 19.62
CA GLU A 385 18.79 15.06 18.26
C GLU A 385 18.16 14.13 17.21
N ALA A 386 18.30 12.81 17.37
CA ALA A 386 17.66 11.84 16.48
C ALA A 386 16.13 12.03 16.43
N ARG A 387 15.48 12.24 17.57
CA ARG A 387 14.04 12.51 17.65
C ARG A 387 13.68 13.82 16.95
N ALA A 388 14.44 14.89 17.20
CA ALA A 388 14.21 16.19 16.57
C ALA A 388 14.31 16.07 15.04
N PHE A 389 15.31 15.34 14.54
CA PHE A 389 15.50 15.06 13.13
C PHE A 389 14.29 14.30 12.53
N VAL A 390 13.80 13.26 13.18
CA VAL A 390 12.62 12.51 12.71
C VAL A 390 11.37 13.41 12.69
N LYS A 391 11.19 14.25 13.71
CA LYS A 391 10.04 15.18 13.82
C LYS A 391 10.06 16.32 12.82
N SER A 392 11.23 16.73 12.32
CA SER A 392 11.34 17.78 11.30
C SER A 392 10.94 17.32 9.89
N ARG A 393 10.70 16.01 9.70
CA ARG A 393 10.39 15.40 8.42
C ARG A 393 8.91 14.96 8.33
N PRO A 394 8.38 14.77 7.12
CA PRO A 394 7.05 14.22 6.94
C PRO A 394 6.90 12.87 7.66
N HIS A 395 5.71 12.59 8.20
CA HIS A 395 5.44 11.37 8.95
C HIS A 395 5.71 10.13 8.09
N PRO A 396 6.66 9.25 8.50
CA PRO A 396 7.02 8.06 7.75
C PRO A 396 5.97 6.95 7.90
N LEU A 397 5.96 6.02 6.96
CA LEU A 397 5.14 4.82 7.06
C LEU A 397 5.65 3.88 8.16
N ALA A 398 6.97 3.74 8.31
CA ALA A 398 7.57 2.95 9.39
C ALA A 398 8.63 3.72 10.18
N CYS A 399 8.84 3.30 11.45
CA CYS A 399 9.91 3.78 12.31
C CYS A 399 10.48 2.62 13.10
N TYR A 400 11.82 2.51 13.14
CA TYR A 400 12.54 1.42 13.79
C TYR A 400 13.48 1.95 14.85
N VAL A 401 13.45 1.37 16.05
CA VAL A 401 14.25 1.82 17.18
C VAL A 401 15.01 0.64 17.80
N PHE A 402 16.33 0.65 17.66
CA PHE A 402 17.22 -0.34 18.27
C PHE A 402 17.78 0.23 19.58
N THR A 403 17.33 -0.32 20.69
CA THR A 403 17.67 0.18 22.04
C THR A 403 17.42 -0.88 23.12
N ALA A 404 18.15 -0.82 24.20
CA ALA A 404 17.81 -1.49 25.48
C ALA A 404 17.25 -0.48 26.51
N SER A 405 17.26 0.83 26.18
CA SER A 405 16.77 1.90 27.05
C SER A 405 15.26 2.06 26.96
N LYS A 406 14.56 1.79 28.06
CA LYS A 406 13.11 2.06 28.17
C LYS A 406 12.76 3.54 28.00
N LYS A 407 13.69 4.45 28.31
CA LYS A 407 13.51 5.90 28.09
C LYS A 407 13.49 6.18 26.59
N THR A 408 14.47 5.70 25.83
CA THR A 408 14.55 5.86 24.37
C THR A 408 13.34 5.23 23.67
N GLU A 409 13.01 3.98 23.99
CA GLU A 409 11.81 3.31 23.48
C GLU A 409 10.55 4.17 23.67
N ARG A 410 10.29 4.58 24.92
CA ARG A 410 9.10 5.38 25.25
C ARG A 410 9.07 6.73 24.54
N MET A 411 10.22 7.39 24.41
CA MET A 411 10.37 8.66 23.72
C MET A 411 9.93 8.54 22.25
N PHE A 412 10.45 7.60 21.50
CA PHE A 412 10.06 7.41 20.09
C PHE A 412 8.62 6.95 19.94
N LEU A 413 8.15 5.99 20.75
CA LEU A 413 6.78 5.48 20.63
C LEU A 413 5.71 6.51 21.03
N LYS A 414 6.00 7.48 21.89
CA LYS A 414 5.01 8.45 22.38
C LYS A 414 5.13 9.83 21.73
N GLU A 415 6.31 10.21 21.27
CA GLU A 415 6.59 11.60 20.89
C GLU A 415 6.87 11.77 19.40
N THR A 416 6.86 10.66 18.61
CA THR A 416 6.98 10.71 17.15
C THR A 416 5.77 10.06 16.50
N ALA A 417 5.28 10.68 15.41
CA ALA A 417 4.16 10.14 14.63
C ALA A 417 4.68 9.32 13.44
N PHE A 418 4.22 8.09 13.31
CA PHE A 418 4.53 7.18 12.19
C PHE A 418 3.40 6.15 12.03
N GLY A 419 3.33 5.47 10.88
CA GLY A 419 2.29 4.47 10.62
C GLY A 419 2.42 3.24 11.51
N GLY A 420 3.55 2.58 11.47
CA GLY A 420 3.86 1.40 12.29
C GLY A 420 5.37 1.24 12.49
N GLY A 421 5.82 0.17 13.18
CA GLY A 421 7.27 -0.01 13.36
C GLY A 421 7.64 -1.13 14.30
N CYS A 422 8.95 -1.26 14.55
CA CYS A 422 9.50 -2.26 15.45
C CYS A 422 10.45 -1.62 16.46
N VAL A 423 10.46 -2.19 17.65
CA VAL A 423 11.56 -2.02 18.60
C VAL A 423 12.49 -3.23 18.48
N ASN A 424 13.77 -2.98 18.23
CA ASN A 424 14.82 -3.99 18.01
C ASN A 424 14.59 -4.94 16.82
N ASP A 425 13.78 -4.54 15.84
CA ASP A 425 13.66 -5.24 14.56
C ASP A 425 13.30 -4.25 13.43
N THR A 426 13.20 -4.76 12.19
CA THR A 426 12.73 -4.02 11.02
C THR A 426 11.65 -4.83 10.31
N ILE A 427 10.77 -4.17 9.57
CA ILE A 427 9.71 -4.73 8.72
C ILE A 427 8.77 -5.79 9.34
N MET A 428 9.19 -6.51 10.37
CA MET A 428 8.44 -7.65 10.94
C MET A 428 7.09 -7.29 11.57
N HIS A 429 6.78 -6.01 11.77
CA HIS A 429 5.45 -5.57 12.21
C HIS A 429 4.34 -5.83 11.17
N LEU A 430 4.71 -6.17 9.93
CA LEU A 430 3.79 -6.54 8.84
C LEU A 430 3.22 -7.96 9.00
N THR A 431 3.92 -8.87 9.70
CA THR A 431 3.58 -10.30 9.70
C THR A 431 2.45 -10.69 10.65
N PRO A 432 2.26 -10.04 11.83
CA PRO A 432 1.17 -10.41 12.72
C PRO A 432 -0.17 -9.82 12.25
N SER A 433 -1.13 -10.67 11.87
CA SER A 433 -2.49 -10.27 11.44
C SER A 433 -3.29 -9.48 12.50
N GLY A 434 -2.81 -9.44 13.73
CA GLY A 434 -3.38 -8.64 14.83
C GLY A 434 -2.92 -7.19 14.86
N LEU A 435 -1.86 -6.83 14.11
CA LEU A 435 -1.35 -5.48 14.02
C LEU A 435 -1.90 -4.82 12.74
N PRO A 436 -2.66 -3.72 12.85
CA PRO A 436 -3.08 -2.98 11.67
C PRO A 436 -1.87 -2.33 11.00
N PHE A 437 -1.85 -2.34 9.66
CA PHE A 437 -0.84 -1.67 8.84
C PHE A 437 -1.47 -0.50 8.11
N GLY A 438 -0.84 0.66 8.17
CA GLY A 438 -1.29 1.87 7.48
C GLY A 438 -0.50 3.09 7.90
N GLY A 439 -0.50 4.11 7.03
CA GLY A 439 0.22 5.36 7.23
C GLY A 439 -0.55 6.43 8.01
N VAL A 440 0.12 7.54 8.29
CA VAL A 440 -0.45 8.74 8.91
C VAL A 440 0.06 10.00 8.20
N GLY A 441 -0.84 10.93 7.89
CA GLY A 441 -0.48 12.18 7.21
C GLY A 441 0.09 11.94 5.82
N SER A 442 1.37 12.26 5.61
CA SER A 442 2.03 12.10 4.31
C SER A 442 2.27 10.64 3.90
N SER A 443 2.30 9.70 4.85
CA SER A 443 2.47 8.27 4.56
C SER A 443 1.16 7.53 4.28
N GLY A 444 0.00 8.19 4.46
CA GLY A 444 -1.28 7.60 4.10
C GLY A 444 -2.43 7.89 5.04
N MET A 445 -3.54 7.21 4.81
CA MET A 445 -4.75 7.20 5.64
C MET A 445 -5.48 5.88 5.52
N GLY A 446 -6.13 5.46 6.60
CA GLY A 446 -6.70 4.14 6.71
C GLY A 446 -5.69 3.13 7.23
N ALA A 447 -6.07 1.87 7.27
CA ALA A 447 -5.20 0.76 7.62
C ALA A 447 -5.86 -0.56 7.19
N TYR A 448 -5.08 -1.64 7.08
CA TYR A 448 -5.57 -2.96 6.75
C TYR A 448 -4.80 -4.05 7.52
N HIS A 449 -4.81 -5.28 7.17
CA HIS A 449 -4.40 -6.53 7.78
C HIS A 449 -5.42 -7.08 8.77
N GLY A 450 -5.69 -8.37 8.66
CA GLY A 450 -6.57 -9.14 9.52
C GLY A 450 -7.96 -8.53 9.67
N LYS A 451 -8.37 -8.34 10.92
CA LYS A 451 -9.67 -7.74 11.23
C LYS A 451 -9.81 -6.32 10.68
N LYS A 452 -8.71 -5.58 10.61
CA LYS A 452 -8.74 -4.20 10.12
C LYS A 452 -9.07 -4.14 8.62
N SER A 453 -8.61 -5.09 7.80
CA SER A 453 -9.04 -5.22 6.40
C SER A 453 -10.55 -5.38 6.28
N PHE A 454 -11.15 -6.29 7.08
CA PHE A 454 -12.61 -6.45 7.11
C PHE A 454 -13.34 -5.16 7.51
N GLU A 455 -12.86 -4.45 8.54
CA GLU A 455 -13.44 -3.18 9.00
C GLU A 455 -13.28 -2.06 7.97
N THR A 456 -12.13 -2.00 7.29
CA THR A 456 -11.80 -1.00 6.28
C THR A 456 -12.74 -1.07 5.07
N PHE A 457 -13.10 -2.27 4.65
CA PHE A 457 -14.06 -2.48 3.57
C PHE A 457 -15.52 -2.60 4.04
N SER A 458 -15.82 -2.24 5.30
CA SER A 458 -17.16 -2.29 5.88
C SER A 458 -17.59 -0.93 6.43
N HIS A 459 -18.86 -0.55 6.23
CA HIS A 459 -19.50 0.54 6.95
C HIS A 459 -20.10 0.02 8.26
N ALA A 460 -19.79 0.69 9.38
CA ALA A 460 -20.32 0.35 10.71
C ALA A 460 -21.64 1.09 10.96
N LYS A 461 -22.77 0.47 10.59
CA LYS A 461 -24.11 1.04 10.78
C LYS A 461 -24.56 0.91 12.22
N SER A 462 -24.88 2.02 12.87
CA SER A 462 -25.41 2.06 14.24
C SER A 462 -26.94 2.03 14.26
N VAL A 463 -27.53 1.17 15.08
CA VAL A 463 -28.98 1.01 15.20
C VAL A 463 -29.38 1.01 16.67
N LEU A 464 -30.33 1.86 17.04
CA LEU A 464 -30.98 1.87 18.34
C LEU A 464 -32.37 1.27 18.21
N LYS A 465 -32.59 0.07 18.81
CA LYS A 465 -33.91 -0.57 18.86
C LYS A 465 -34.58 -0.24 20.18
N LYS A 466 -35.66 0.53 20.13
CA LYS A 466 -36.52 0.85 21.29
C LYS A 466 -37.66 -0.15 21.46
N SER A 467 -38.12 -0.27 22.71
CA SER A 467 -39.37 -0.98 23.00
C SER A 467 -40.57 -0.18 22.51
N THR A 468 -41.59 -0.86 22.03
CA THR A 468 -42.90 -0.27 21.69
C THR A 468 -43.90 -0.37 22.84
N LEU A 469 -43.56 -1.11 23.94
CA LEU A 469 -44.43 -1.29 25.09
C LEU A 469 -44.23 -0.19 26.15
N LEU A 470 -43.06 0.40 26.23
CA LEU A 470 -42.73 1.44 27.22
C LEU A 470 -42.11 2.63 26.48
N ASP A 471 -42.59 3.82 26.83
CA ASP A 471 -42.03 5.07 26.33
C ASP A 471 -41.77 6.08 27.45
N VAL A 472 -40.70 6.85 27.32
CA VAL A 472 -40.34 7.89 28.29
C VAL A 472 -40.94 9.21 27.81
N THR A 473 -42.14 9.52 28.27
CA THR A 473 -42.92 10.70 27.87
C THR A 473 -42.24 12.02 28.24
N ALA A 474 -41.27 12.01 29.15
CA ALA A 474 -40.54 13.22 29.56
C ALA A 474 -39.76 13.88 28.43
N ARG A 475 -39.40 13.16 27.36
CA ARG A 475 -38.67 13.68 26.19
C ARG A 475 -39.54 14.51 25.24
N TYR A 476 -40.89 14.43 25.37
CA TYR A 476 -41.80 15.14 24.49
C TYR A 476 -42.29 16.45 25.08
N GLN A 477 -42.51 17.43 24.25
CA GLN A 477 -43.13 18.68 24.62
C GLN A 477 -44.59 18.47 25.04
N PRO A 478 -45.15 19.38 25.90
CA PRO A 478 -44.52 20.53 26.54
C PRO A 478 -43.59 20.12 27.73
N TYR A 479 -42.45 20.81 27.88
CA TYR A 479 -41.47 20.55 28.92
C TYR A 479 -41.89 21.21 30.24
N THR A 480 -42.67 20.48 31.04
CA THR A 480 -43.08 20.88 32.38
C THR A 480 -41.94 20.78 33.41
N GLY A 481 -42.12 21.35 34.60
CA GLY A 481 -41.06 21.41 35.62
C GLY A 481 -40.49 20.04 36.03
N TRP A 482 -41.35 19.00 36.16
CA TRP A 482 -40.90 17.65 36.47
C TRP A 482 -40.11 17.00 35.31
N LYS A 483 -40.52 17.21 34.07
CA LYS A 483 -39.82 16.71 32.88
C LYS A 483 -38.41 17.32 32.79
N ARG A 484 -38.28 18.63 33.02
CA ARG A 484 -36.97 19.33 33.05
C ARG A 484 -36.04 18.77 34.13
N ARG A 485 -36.58 18.50 35.35
CA ARG A 485 -35.79 17.89 36.43
C ARG A 485 -35.33 16.49 36.08
N LEU A 486 -36.19 15.66 35.51
CA LEU A 486 -35.87 14.29 35.11
C LEU A 486 -34.79 14.29 33.98
N ILE A 487 -34.96 15.14 32.96
CA ILE A 487 -33.98 15.24 31.84
C ILE A 487 -32.60 15.66 32.38
N ARG A 488 -32.53 16.64 33.28
CA ARG A 488 -31.26 17.07 33.90
C ARG A 488 -30.64 15.97 34.76
N ALA A 489 -31.44 15.24 35.54
CA ALA A 489 -30.93 14.13 36.37
C ALA A 489 -30.35 12.96 35.53
N ILE A 490 -30.91 12.71 34.34
CA ILE A 490 -30.43 11.67 33.43
C ILE A 490 -29.20 12.18 32.65
N GLY A 491 -29.17 13.46 32.24
CA GLY A 491 -28.09 14.05 31.45
C GLY A 491 -26.79 14.30 32.20
N ASN A 492 -26.84 14.33 33.54
CA ASN A 492 -25.68 14.55 34.43
C ASN A 492 -25.01 13.22 34.87
N ARG A 493 -25.35 12.10 34.27
CA ARG A 493 -24.72 10.78 34.47
C ARG A 493 -24.07 10.27 33.17
#